data_ab35d6e3b860d6d8e999dd599a710aec
#
_entry.id   ab35d6e3b860d6d8e999dd599a710aec
#
_cell.length_a   1.000
_cell.length_b   1.000
_cell.length_c   1.000
_cell.angle_alpha   90.00
_cell.angle_beta   90.00
_cell.angle_gamma   90.00
#
_symmetry.space_group_name_H-M   'P 1'
#
loop_
_entity.id
_entity.type
_entity.pdbx_description
1 polymer ?
#
loop_
_entity_poly.entity_id
_entity_poly.type
_entity_poly.pdbx_seq_one_letter_code
_entity_poly.pdbx_strand_id
1 'polypeptide(L)'
;LVHDESGKWERPDNILNNWRVTKTCLRLGSRIIGKCMMGSTCNALDKGGDNFKKLYNNSDITKRNKNGQTNSGLYSFFIPMEWNYEGFIDEYGIPVFETPQEEVYGPYGDVIDLGVIEHWQNEADGLKNDQDGLNEFYRQFPRTEEHAFRDETKNSIFNLVKIYDQIDYNDGVETTSAVTKGNFQWVNGVKDTSVIFYPDQNG
;
A
#
# COMPACT_ATOMS: atom_id res chain seq x y z
N LEU A 1 -0.79 1.50 -25.05
CA LEU A 1 -1.67 2.40 -24.31
C LEU A 1 -1.02 2.74 -22.99
N VAL A 2 -0.95 4.02 -22.67
CA VAL A 2 -0.44 4.50 -21.36
C VAL A 2 -1.53 5.36 -20.73
N HIS A 3 -1.83 5.09 -19.48
CA HIS A 3 -2.67 5.92 -18.63
C HIS A 3 -1.81 6.44 -17.49
N ASP A 4 -1.65 7.74 -17.44
CA ASP A 4 -0.93 8.42 -16.38
C ASP A 4 -1.92 9.00 -15.35
N GLU A 5 -1.52 9.02 -14.09
CA GLU A 5 -2.30 9.51 -12.96
C GLU A 5 -3.75 8.95 -12.88
N SER A 6 -3.92 7.69 -13.33
CA SER A 6 -5.25 7.07 -13.45
C SER A 6 -5.99 6.88 -12.12
N GLY A 7 -5.28 6.84 -11.00
CA GLY A 7 -5.84 6.84 -9.65
C GLY A 7 -6.37 8.19 -9.19
N LYS A 8 -6.06 9.27 -9.95
CA LYS A 8 -6.54 10.64 -9.71
C LYS A 8 -7.81 10.99 -10.50
N TRP A 9 -8.28 10.10 -11.38
CA TRP A 9 -9.44 10.38 -12.23
C TRP A 9 -10.73 10.38 -11.41
N GLU A 10 -11.38 11.52 -11.36
CA GLU A 10 -12.63 11.73 -10.67
C GLU A 10 -13.83 11.23 -11.49
N ARG A 11 -14.98 11.10 -10.84
CA ARG A 11 -16.23 10.78 -11.53
C ARG A 11 -16.66 11.96 -12.42
N PRO A 12 -17.32 11.71 -13.59
CA PRO A 12 -17.83 10.40 -14.06
C PRO A 12 -16.79 9.54 -14.80
N ASP A 13 -15.64 10.07 -15.17
CA ASP A 13 -14.65 9.44 -16.04
C ASP A 13 -13.69 8.54 -15.27
N ASN A 14 -14.24 7.62 -14.48
CA ASN A 14 -13.41 6.73 -13.67
C ASN A 14 -12.65 5.71 -14.52
N ILE A 15 -11.52 5.27 -13.99
CA ILE A 15 -10.61 4.34 -14.66
C ILE A 15 -11.24 2.99 -15.00
N LEU A 16 -12.22 2.50 -14.20
CA LEU A 16 -12.88 1.22 -14.48
C LEU A 16 -13.69 1.26 -15.78
N ASN A 17 -14.45 2.35 -15.99
CA ASN A 17 -15.22 2.53 -17.21
C ASN A 17 -14.31 2.74 -18.42
N ASN A 18 -13.29 3.56 -18.26
CA ASN A 18 -12.29 3.79 -19.31
C ASN A 18 -11.61 2.47 -19.71
N TRP A 19 -11.12 1.69 -18.73
CA TRP A 19 -10.46 0.43 -19.01
C TRP A 19 -11.39 -0.60 -19.68
N ARG A 20 -12.67 -0.64 -19.28
CA ARG A 20 -13.65 -1.53 -19.91
C ARG A 20 -13.75 -1.32 -21.43
N VAL A 21 -13.66 -0.07 -21.86
CA VAL A 21 -13.73 0.30 -23.29
C VAL A 21 -12.35 0.13 -23.95
N THR A 22 -11.31 0.74 -23.39
CA THR A 22 -10.00 0.84 -24.04
C THR A 22 -9.26 -0.48 -24.16
N LYS A 23 -9.49 -1.44 -23.24
CA LYS A 23 -8.87 -2.78 -23.34
C LYS A 23 -9.25 -3.53 -24.65
N THR A 24 -10.38 -3.19 -25.26
CA THR A 24 -10.79 -3.81 -26.54
C THR A 24 -9.89 -3.39 -27.68
N CYS A 25 -9.31 -2.18 -27.64
CA CYS A 25 -8.38 -1.68 -28.64
C CYS A 25 -7.04 -2.44 -28.66
N LEU A 26 -6.75 -3.21 -27.60
CA LEU A 26 -5.53 -3.99 -27.50
C LEU A 26 -5.67 -5.40 -28.09
N ARG A 27 -6.79 -5.71 -28.72
CA ARG A 27 -7.11 -7.03 -29.26
C ARG A 27 -7.38 -7.00 -30.76
N LEU A 28 -6.96 -8.07 -31.41
CA LEU A 28 -7.37 -8.41 -32.78
C LEU A 28 -8.02 -9.79 -32.73
N GLY A 29 -9.36 -9.83 -32.72
CA GLY A 29 -10.11 -11.04 -32.46
C GLY A 29 -9.80 -11.61 -31.07
N SER A 30 -9.40 -12.87 -30.99
CA SER A 30 -9.01 -13.54 -29.73
C SER A 30 -7.58 -13.21 -29.26
N ARG A 31 -6.75 -12.60 -30.11
CA ARG A 31 -5.33 -12.32 -29.79
C ARG A 31 -5.18 -10.96 -29.13
N ILE A 32 -4.35 -10.91 -28.07
CA ILE A 32 -3.88 -9.66 -27.48
C ILE A 32 -2.65 -9.22 -28.30
N ILE A 33 -2.73 -8.05 -28.95
CA ILE A 33 -1.69 -7.48 -29.79
C ILE A 33 -1.06 -6.22 -29.21
N GLY A 34 -1.73 -5.59 -28.24
CA GLY A 34 -1.27 -4.37 -27.62
C GLY A 34 -0.94 -4.58 -26.14
N LYS A 35 -0.27 -3.58 -25.56
CA LYS A 35 0.08 -3.51 -24.14
C LYS A 35 -0.52 -2.26 -23.52
N CYS A 36 -0.79 -2.30 -22.23
CA CYS A 36 -1.20 -1.15 -21.43
C CYS A 36 -0.33 -1.04 -20.20
N MET A 37 0.04 0.18 -19.88
CA MET A 37 0.68 0.56 -18.62
C MET A 37 -0.19 1.63 -17.97
N MET A 38 -0.43 1.50 -16.67
CA MET A 38 -1.13 2.48 -15.85
C MET A 38 -0.26 2.77 -14.64
N GLY A 39 0.16 4.03 -14.50
CA GLY A 39 0.93 4.51 -13.34
C GLY A 39 0.13 5.55 -12.58
N SER A 40 0.10 5.48 -11.26
CA SER A 40 -0.52 6.50 -10.43
C SER A 40 -0.24 6.29 -8.95
N THR A 41 -0.29 7.39 -8.18
CA THR A 41 -0.68 7.36 -6.78
C THR A 41 -2.21 7.35 -6.67
N CYS A 42 -2.75 7.01 -5.50
CA CYS A 42 -4.19 6.92 -5.29
C CYS A 42 -4.76 8.26 -4.78
N ASN A 43 -5.90 8.67 -5.32
CA ASN A 43 -6.70 9.75 -4.73
C ASN A 43 -7.48 9.25 -3.51
N ALA A 44 -8.09 10.15 -2.74
CA ALA A 44 -9.06 9.78 -1.72
C ALA A 44 -10.14 8.87 -2.30
N LEU A 45 -10.59 7.88 -1.52
CA LEU A 45 -11.45 6.82 -2.07
C LEU A 45 -12.79 7.37 -2.57
N ASP A 46 -13.35 8.38 -1.90
CA ASP A 46 -14.59 9.07 -2.30
C ASP A 46 -14.41 9.95 -3.55
N LYS A 47 -13.19 10.35 -3.88
CA LYS A 47 -12.82 11.15 -5.07
C LYS A 47 -12.32 10.30 -6.26
N GLY A 48 -12.72 9.04 -6.32
CA GLY A 48 -12.39 8.14 -7.44
C GLY A 48 -11.29 7.13 -7.15
N GLY A 49 -10.54 7.28 -6.06
CA GLY A 49 -9.50 6.32 -5.64
C GLY A 49 -10.06 4.91 -5.40
N ASP A 50 -11.33 4.78 -5.01
CA ASP A 50 -12.02 3.50 -4.86
C ASP A 50 -12.06 2.69 -6.16
N ASN A 51 -12.20 3.35 -7.30
CA ASN A 51 -12.21 2.69 -8.61
C ASN A 51 -10.81 2.22 -9.01
N PHE A 52 -9.78 2.99 -8.69
CA PHE A 52 -8.40 2.58 -8.92
C PHE A 52 -8.03 1.41 -8.00
N LYS A 53 -8.38 1.46 -6.72
CA LYS A 53 -8.20 0.35 -5.77
C LYS A 53 -8.89 -0.93 -6.25
N LYS A 54 -10.12 -0.85 -6.76
CA LYS A 54 -10.84 -1.99 -7.35
C LYS A 54 -10.12 -2.55 -8.57
N LEU A 55 -9.61 -1.68 -9.45
CA LEU A 55 -8.85 -2.10 -10.61
C LEU A 55 -7.55 -2.79 -10.20
N TYR A 56 -6.83 -2.22 -9.25
CA TYR A 56 -5.60 -2.78 -8.68
C TYR A 56 -5.85 -4.18 -8.09
N ASN A 57 -6.85 -4.34 -7.23
CA ASN A 57 -7.21 -5.63 -6.62
C ASN A 57 -7.67 -6.68 -7.65
N ASN A 58 -8.36 -6.25 -8.73
CA ASN A 58 -8.72 -7.13 -9.84
C ASN A 58 -7.54 -7.52 -10.74
N SER A 59 -6.39 -6.90 -10.51
CA SER A 59 -5.14 -7.13 -11.25
C SER A 59 -4.14 -8.00 -10.46
N ASP A 60 -4.56 -8.56 -9.34
CA ASP A 60 -3.74 -9.39 -8.45
C ASP A 60 -3.23 -10.63 -9.18
N ILE A 61 -1.91 -10.71 -9.34
CA ILE A 61 -1.21 -11.79 -10.05
C ILE A 61 -1.37 -13.16 -9.39
N THR A 62 -1.71 -13.20 -8.11
CA THR A 62 -1.95 -14.45 -7.37
C THR A 62 -3.31 -15.05 -7.67
N LYS A 63 -4.27 -14.23 -8.15
CA LYS A 63 -5.66 -14.60 -8.45
C LYS A 63 -5.91 -14.71 -9.96
N ARG A 64 -5.20 -15.63 -10.62
CA ARG A 64 -5.34 -15.86 -12.07
C ARG A 64 -6.32 -16.98 -12.38
N ASN A 65 -7.03 -16.82 -13.49
CA ASN A 65 -7.89 -17.88 -14.04
C ASN A 65 -7.06 -19.00 -14.71
N LYS A 66 -7.75 -20.03 -15.21
CA LYS A 66 -7.09 -21.17 -15.90
C LYS A 66 -6.24 -20.77 -17.11
N ASN A 67 -6.49 -19.62 -17.71
CA ASN A 67 -5.74 -19.08 -18.85
C ASN A 67 -4.59 -18.14 -18.41
N GLY A 68 -4.31 -18.05 -17.11
CA GLY A 68 -3.26 -17.22 -16.55
C GLY A 68 -3.59 -15.73 -16.49
N GLN A 69 -4.85 -15.34 -16.71
CA GLN A 69 -5.28 -13.95 -16.70
C GLN A 69 -5.92 -13.56 -15.36
N THR A 70 -5.64 -12.35 -14.90
CA THR A 70 -6.34 -11.69 -13.80
C THR A 70 -7.75 -11.26 -14.21
N ASN A 71 -8.61 -10.88 -13.28
CA ASN A 71 -9.96 -10.40 -13.57
C ASN A 71 -9.99 -9.14 -14.46
N SER A 72 -9.02 -8.24 -14.30
CA SER A 72 -8.89 -7.04 -15.12
C SER A 72 -8.22 -7.32 -16.47
N GLY A 73 -7.36 -8.33 -16.54
CA GLY A 73 -6.42 -8.58 -17.63
C GLY A 73 -5.10 -7.77 -17.53
N LEU A 74 -4.96 -6.97 -16.47
CA LEU A 74 -3.72 -6.29 -16.07
C LEU A 74 -3.04 -7.05 -14.93
N TYR A 75 -1.81 -6.69 -14.62
CA TYR A 75 -1.06 -7.18 -13.47
C TYR A 75 -0.69 -6.01 -12.58
N SER A 76 -1.13 -6.06 -11.31
CA SER A 76 -0.76 -5.04 -10.33
C SER A 76 0.71 -5.18 -9.93
N PHE A 77 1.36 -4.03 -9.77
CA PHE A 77 2.70 -3.91 -9.26
C PHE A 77 2.78 -2.68 -8.37
N PHE A 78 3.27 -2.85 -7.15
CA PHE A 78 3.47 -1.77 -6.20
C PHE A 78 4.95 -1.41 -6.13
N ILE A 79 5.26 -0.14 -6.16
CA ILE A 79 6.60 0.40 -5.97
C ILE A 79 6.57 1.25 -4.71
N PRO A 80 7.22 0.84 -3.62
CA PRO A 80 7.38 1.67 -2.43
C PRO A 80 8.10 2.98 -2.76
N MET A 81 7.71 4.06 -2.10
CA MET A 81 8.24 5.39 -2.38
C MET A 81 9.75 5.49 -2.21
N GLU A 82 10.31 4.76 -1.25
CA GLU A 82 11.73 4.78 -0.94
C GLU A 82 12.63 4.30 -2.08
N TRP A 83 12.08 3.60 -3.06
CA TRP A 83 12.84 3.10 -4.21
C TRP A 83 13.15 4.17 -5.25
N ASN A 84 12.43 5.27 -5.26
CA ASN A 84 12.60 6.31 -6.28
C ASN A 84 12.23 7.71 -5.75
N TYR A 85 12.59 8.00 -4.50
CA TYR A 85 12.36 9.32 -3.94
C TYR A 85 13.49 10.27 -4.39
N GLU A 86 13.11 11.33 -5.09
CA GLU A 86 14.05 12.32 -5.60
C GLU A 86 14.83 12.97 -4.46
N GLY A 87 16.16 13.13 -4.64
CA GLY A 87 17.06 13.64 -3.62
C GLY A 87 17.64 12.58 -2.68
N PHE A 88 17.18 11.33 -2.77
CA PHE A 88 17.68 10.20 -1.97
C PHE A 88 18.22 9.05 -2.83
N ILE A 89 18.66 9.37 -4.04
CA ILE A 89 19.29 8.42 -4.98
C ILE A 89 20.73 8.86 -5.17
N ASP A 90 21.67 7.95 -4.98
CA ASP A 90 23.10 8.25 -5.13
C ASP A 90 23.53 8.44 -6.60
N GLU A 91 24.77 8.81 -6.82
CA GLU A 91 25.35 9.01 -8.16
C GLU A 91 25.33 7.75 -9.06
N TYR A 92 25.15 6.57 -8.45
CA TYR A 92 25.05 5.28 -9.16
C TYR A 92 23.61 4.85 -9.43
N GLY A 93 22.62 5.64 -8.99
CA GLY A 93 21.18 5.33 -9.13
C GLY A 93 20.65 4.38 -8.05
N ILE A 94 21.34 4.26 -6.92
CA ILE A 94 20.94 3.39 -5.81
C ILE A 94 20.23 4.23 -4.73
N PRO A 95 19.04 3.80 -4.26
CA PRO A 95 18.34 4.50 -3.19
C PRO A 95 19.10 4.44 -1.85
N VAL A 96 19.19 5.56 -1.17
CA VAL A 96 19.79 5.69 0.16
C VAL A 96 18.71 5.49 1.22
N PHE A 97 18.49 4.25 1.65
CA PHE A 97 17.40 3.90 2.58
C PHE A 97 17.64 4.42 3.99
N GLU A 98 18.82 4.16 4.53
CA GLU A 98 19.19 4.52 5.88
C GLU A 98 20.14 5.72 5.86
N THR A 99 20.16 6.51 6.93
CA THR A 99 21.09 7.63 7.09
C THR A 99 22.54 7.14 7.00
N PRO A 100 23.29 7.62 6.00
CA PRO A 100 24.62 7.12 5.75
C PRO A 100 25.61 7.51 6.84
N GLN A 101 26.58 6.64 7.11
CA GLN A 101 27.66 6.89 8.08
C GLN A 101 28.85 7.65 7.44
N GLU A 102 28.97 7.60 6.13
CA GLU A 102 29.99 8.25 5.31
C GLU A 102 29.31 9.17 4.29
N GLU A 103 30.05 10.10 3.71
CA GLU A 103 29.50 11.01 2.69
C GLU A 103 29.03 10.23 1.45
N VAL A 104 27.74 10.37 1.12
CA VAL A 104 27.12 9.84 -0.10
C VAL A 104 26.72 11.03 -0.97
N TYR A 105 27.00 10.93 -2.26
CA TYR A 105 26.70 11.99 -3.21
C TYR A 105 25.57 11.58 -4.15
N GLY A 106 24.67 12.51 -4.38
CA GLY A 106 23.63 12.40 -5.38
C GLY A 106 24.17 12.64 -6.81
N PRO A 107 23.34 12.41 -7.84
CA PRO A 107 23.75 12.48 -9.25
C PRO A 107 24.22 13.88 -9.69
N TYR A 108 23.93 14.91 -8.93
CA TYR A 108 24.33 16.29 -9.21
C TYR A 108 25.46 16.76 -8.29
N GLY A 109 26.05 15.88 -7.48
CA GLY A 109 27.13 16.20 -6.54
C GLY A 109 26.65 16.82 -5.22
N ASP A 110 25.37 16.81 -4.96
CA ASP A 110 24.77 17.14 -3.67
C ASP A 110 25.05 16.04 -2.64
N VAL A 111 25.25 16.41 -1.39
CA VAL A 111 25.48 15.46 -0.30
C VAL A 111 24.14 14.95 0.22
N ILE A 112 24.01 13.63 0.33
CA ILE A 112 22.86 12.96 0.96
C ILE A 112 23.29 12.60 2.39
N ASP A 113 22.81 13.38 3.36
CA ASP A 113 23.16 13.26 4.79
C ASP A 113 22.07 12.59 5.62
N LEU A 114 20.92 12.28 5.01
CA LEU A 114 19.77 11.64 5.65
C LEU A 114 19.26 10.48 4.78
N GLY A 115 18.81 9.39 5.40
CA GLY A 115 18.16 8.30 4.69
C GLY A 115 16.68 8.61 4.38
N VAL A 116 16.19 8.08 3.25
CA VAL A 116 14.82 8.34 2.81
C VAL A 116 13.77 7.85 3.81
N ILE A 117 14.06 6.77 4.55
CA ILE A 117 13.12 6.22 5.56
C ILE A 117 12.99 7.18 6.74
N GLU A 118 14.11 7.73 7.22
CA GLU A 118 14.10 8.70 8.30
C GLU A 118 13.46 10.03 7.86
N HIS A 119 13.75 10.50 6.65
CA HIS A 119 13.08 11.66 6.07
C HIS A 119 11.56 11.48 6.05
N TRP A 120 11.09 10.34 5.49
CA TRP A 120 9.67 10.04 5.42
C TRP A 120 9.01 10.00 6.81
N GLN A 121 9.69 9.43 7.80
CA GLN A 121 9.20 9.38 9.18
C GLN A 121 9.09 10.79 9.78
N ASN A 122 10.08 11.65 9.55
CA ASN A 122 10.08 13.02 10.02
C ASN A 122 8.92 13.84 9.42
N GLU A 123 8.65 13.67 8.12
CA GLU A 123 7.49 14.28 7.44
C GLU A 123 6.16 13.78 8.03
N ALA A 124 6.02 12.47 8.21
CA ALA A 124 4.83 11.88 8.82
C ALA A 124 4.62 12.38 10.26
N ASP A 125 5.68 12.47 11.05
CA ASP A 125 5.66 12.97 12.42
C ASP A 125 5.24 14.44 12.49
N GLY A 126 5.64 15.24 11.52
CA GLY A 126 5.20 16.63 11.38
C GLY A 126 3.70 16.78 11.15
N LEU A 127 3.07 15.76 10.55
CA LEU A 127 1.65 15.74 10.22
C LEU A 127 0.76 15.04 11.27
N LYS A 128 1.29 14.58 12.39
CA LYS A 128 0.55 13.82 13.41
C LYS A 128 -0.73 14.50 13.92
N ASN A 129 -0.76 15.84 13.93
CA ASN A 129 -1.92 16.62 14.37
C ASN A 129 -2.88 16.98 13.23
N ASP A 130 -2.52 16.69 11.98
CA ASP A 130 -3.34 16.86 10.78
C ASP A 130 -3.60 15.51 10.13
N GLN A 131 -4.65 14.84 10.56
CA GLN A 131 -4.96 13.48 10.10
C GLN A 131 -5.29 13.42 8.60
N ASP A 132 -5.96 14.43 8.05
CA ASP A 132 -6.28 14.46 6.62
C ASP A 132 -4.99 14.66 5.80
N GLY A 133 -4.09 15.57 6.26
CA GLY A 133 -2.77 15.76 5.68
C GLY A 133 -1.89 14.52 5.75
N LEU A 134 -1.90 13.83 6.89
CA LEU A 134 -1.17 12.58 7.07
C LEU A 134 -1.67 11.47 6.13
N ASN A 135 -2.99 11.30 6.01
CA ASN A 135 -3.55 10.31 5.08
C ASN A 135 -3.24 10.65 3.62
N GLU A 136 -3.26 11.95 3.25
CA GLU A 136 -2.85 12.38 1.91
C GLU A 136 -1.36 12.11 1.67
N PHE A 137 -0.50 12.42 2.64
CA PHE A 137 0.93 12.14 2.58
C PHE A 137 1.20 10.66 2.34
N TYR A 138 0.54 9.77 3.09
CA TYR A 138 0.68 8.33 2.92
C TYR A 138 0.22 7.86 1.53
N ARG A 139 -0.85 8.44 0.97
CA ARG A 139 -1.29 8.09 -0.38
C ARG A 139 -0.35 8.58 -1.48
N GLN A 140 0.32 9.72 -1.26
CA GLN A 140 1.26 10.28 -2.23
C GLN A 140 2.63 9.61 -2.16
N PHE A 141 3.07 9.24 -0.94
CA PHE A 141 4.38 8.65 -0.66
C PHE A 141 4.24 7.32 0.08
N PRO A 142 3.58 6.33 -0.54
CA PRO A 142 3.26 5.08 0.14
C PRO A 142 4.49 4.19 0.28
N ARG A 143 4.70 3.66 1.48
CA ARG A 143 5.67 2.60 1.73
C ARG A 143 5.06 1.20 1.66
N THR A 144 3.74 1.11 1.82
CA THR A 144 2.97 -0.14 1.71
C THR A 144 1.73 0.08 0.84
N GLU A 145 1.12 -1.03 0.38
CA GLU A 145 -0.16 -0.95 -0.35
C GLU A 145 -1.28 -0.37 0.53
N GLU A 146 -1.26 -0.62 1.83
CA GLU A 146 -2.19 -0.07 2.80
C GLU A 146 -2.07 1.45 2.86
N HIS A 147 -0.83 1.99 2.86
CA HIS A 147 -0.60 3.43 2.77
C HIS A 147 -1.17 4.01 1.47
N ALA A 148 -0.93 3.36 0.34
CA ALA A 148 -1.41 3.83 -0.96
C ALA A 148 -2.94 3.95 -1.05
N PHE A 149 -3.67 3.15 -0.27
CA PHE A 149 -5.13 3.08 -0.31
C PHE A 149 -5.81 3.51 1.01
N ARG A 150 -5.15 4.37 1.79
CA ARG A 150 -5.76 4.94 3.01
C ARG A 150 -7.00 5.77 2.68
N ASP A 151 -8.03 5.61 3.50
CA ASP A 151 -9.28 6.36 3.38
C ASP A 151 -9.28 7.60 4.26
N GLU A 152 -10.14 8.56 3.93
CA GLU A 152 -10.37 9.72 4.78
C GLU A 152 -11.25 9.35 5.98
N THR A 153 -10.92 9.94 7.14
CA THR A 153 -11.60 9.62 8.40
C THR A 153 -13.04 10.13 8.45
N LYS A 154 -13.38 11.10 7.61
CA LYS A 154 -14.65 11.84 7.67
C LYS A 154 -15.91 11.01 7.40
N ASN A 155 -15.77 9.91 6.67
CA ASN A 155 -16.91 9.09 6.23
C ASN A 155 -17.01 7.73 6.96
N SER A 156 -16.18 7.50 7.97
CA SER A 156 -16.19 6.25 8.73
C SER A 156 -16.95 6.39 10.04
N ILE A 157 -17.79 5.40 10.34
CA ILE A 157 -18.40 5.25 11.68
C ILE A 157 -17.39 4.77 12.73
N PHE A 158 -16.25 4.25 12.29
CA PHE A 158 -15.14 3.85 13.14
C PHE A 158 -14.11 4.96 13.24
N ASN A 159 -13.39 5.03 14.36
CA ASN A 159 -12.25 5.93 14.49
C ASN A 159 -11.06 5.37 13.70
N LEU A 160 -10.97 5.76 12.42
CA LEU A 160 -9.91 5.29 11.52
C LEU A 160 -8.52 5.70 11.99
N VAL A 161 -8.38 6.84 12.69
CA VAL A 161 -7.10 7.25 13.29
C VAL A 161 -6.56 6.15 14.17
N LYS A 162 -7.36 5.71 15.17
CA LYS A 162 -6.95 4.64 16.09
C LYS A 162 -6.70 3.30 15.39
N ILE A 163 -7.45 3.03 14.31
CA ILE A 163 -7.26 1.80 13.53
C ILE A 163 -5.93 1.87 12.78
N TYR A 164 -5.64 2.98 12.13
CA TYR A 164 -4.37 3.15 11.41
C TYR A 164 -3.17 3.19 12.36
N ASP A 165 -3.28 3.88 13.52
CA ASP A 165 -2.25 3.86 14.55
C ASP A 165 -1.95 2.41 15.01
N GLN A 166 -3.00 1.59 15.15
CA GLN A 166 -2.83 0.19 15.54
C GLN A 166 -2.22 -0.66 14.41
N ILE A 167 -2.58 -0.40 13.15
CA ILE A 167 -1.98 -1.08 12.00
C ILE A 167 -0.49 -0.73 11.92
N ASP A 168 -0.15 0.55 11.99
CA ASP A 168 1.24 1.02 11.94
C ASP A 168 2.07 0.46 13.11
N TYR A 169 1.48 0.39 14.30
CA TYR A 169 2.12 -0.26 15.46
C TYR A 169 2.37 -1.74 15.20
N ASN A 170 1.38 -2.46 14.65
CA ASN A 170 1.51 -3.89 14.37
C ASN A 170 2.57 -4.18 13.29
N ASP A 171 2.69 -3.32 12.29
CA ASP A 171 3.68 -3.45 11.22
C ASP A 171 5.11 -3.17 11.73
N GLY A 172 5.25 -2.30 12.74
CA GLY A 172 6.53 -1.98 13.38
C GLY A 172 6.99 -2.97 14.47
N VAL A 173 6.08 -3.84 14.96
CA VAL A 173 6.39 -4.85 15.96
C VAL A 173 6.58 -6.20 15.28
N GLU A 174 7.69 -6.89 15.55
CA GLU A 174 7.84 -8.28 15.12
C GLU A 174 6.65 -9.08 15.62
N THR A 175 5.79 -9.52 14.72
CA THR A 175 4.49 -10.17 14.99
C THR A 175 4.61 -11.43 15.85
N THR A 176 5.79 -12.00 15.96
CA THR A 176 6.07 -13.15 16.83
C THR A 176 5.94 -12.87 18.33
N SER A 177 6.06 -11.61 18.77
CA SER A 177 5.94 -11.25 20.18
C SER A 177 4.51 -10.87 20.62
N ALA A 178 3.65 -10.51 19.67
CA ALA A 178 2.29 -10.01 19.94
C ALA A 178 1.23 -11.14 19.99
N VAL A 179 1.54 -12.32 19.51
CA VAL A 179 0.61 -13.44 19.43
C VAL A 179 1.07 -14.57 20.34
N THR A 180 0.27 -14.86 21.36
CA THR A 180 0.49 -16.06 22.20
C THR A 180 -0.44 -17.15 21.73
N LYS A 181 0.14 -18.26 21.25
CA LYS A 181 -0.63 -19.47 20.90
C LYS A 181 -0.90 -20.28 22.18
N GLY A 182 -2.02 -20.97 22.20
CA GLY A 182 -2.38 -21.81 23.33
C GLY A 182 -3.78 -22.38 23.23
N ASN A 183 -4.17 -23.11 24.27
CA ASN A 183 -5.44 -23.81 24.35
C ASN A 183 -6.31 -23.23 25.47
N PHE A 184 -7.61 -23.17 25.22
CA PHE A 184 -8.61 -22.82 26.22
C PHE A 184 -9.12 -24.11 26.91
N GLN A 185 -9.15 -24.11 28.24
CA GLN A 185 -9.67 -25.21 29.02
C GLN A 185 -10.66 -24.73 30.07
N TRP A 186 -11.62 -25.56 30.37
CA TRP A 186 -12.54 -25.30 31.46
C TRP A 186 -11.82 -25.37 32.83
N VAL A 187 -12.17 -24.48 33.74
CA VAL A 187 -11.63 -24.50 35.09
C VAL A 187 -11.90 -25.87 35.72
N ASN A 188 -10.85 -26.51 36.21
CA ASN A 188 -10.91 -27.86 36.80
C ASN A 188 -11.52 -28.94 35.87
N GLY A 189 -11.53 -28.73 34.55
CA GLY A 189 -12.10 -29.66 33.58
C GLY A 189 -13.63 -29.73 33.59
N VAL A 190 -14.32 -28.86 34.33
CA VAL A 190 -15.79 -28.85 34.43
C VAL A 190 -16.36 -27.96 33.33
N LYS A 191 -17.10 -28.58 32.38
CA LYS A 191 -17.78 -27.88 31.28
C LYS A 191 -18.72 -26.80 31.80
N ASP A 192 -18.84 -25.70 31.01
CA ASP A 192 -19.70 -24.53 31.29
C ASP A 192 -19.30 -23.71 32.53
N THR A 193 -18.08 -23.89 33.03
CA THR A 193 -17.44 -23.01 34.03
C THR A 193 -16.63 -21.89 33.32
N SER A 194 -15.86 -21.15 34.10
CA SER A 194 -14.92 -20.17 33.54
C SER A 194 -13.85 -20.89 32.67
N VAL A 195 -13.35 -20.21 31.69
CA VAL A 195 -12.31 -20.71 30.77
C VAL A 195 -10.97 -20.08 31.13
N ILE A 196 -9.91 -20.87 31.16
CA ILE A 196 -8.54 -20.42 31.35
C ILE A 196 -7.76 -20.69 30.07
N PHE A 197 -6.96 -19.71 29.68
CA PHE A 197 -6.01 -19.84 28.55
C PHE A 197 -4.68 -20.41 29.07
N TYR A 198 -4.23 -21.48 28.45
CA TYR A 198 -2.92 -22.07 28.70
C TYR A 198 -2.03 -21.81 27.46
N PRO A 199 -0.95 -21.00 27.61
CA PRO A 199 0.01 -20.79 26.54
C PRO A 199 0.68 -22.11 26.14
N ASP A 200 0.78 -22.38 24.84
CA ASP A 200 1.46 -23.55 24.28
C ASP A 200 2.19 -23.12 23.00
N GLN A 201 3.50 -23.30 22.96
CA GLN A 201 4.31 -22.95 21.80
C GLN A 201 4.07 -23.87 20.59
N ASN A 202 3.43 -25.02 20.79
CA ASN A 202 3.14 -26.01 19.77
C ASN A 202 1.64 -26.07 19.38
N GLY A 203 0.83 -25.16 19.90
CA GLY A 203 -0.62 -25.08 19.67
C GLY A 203 -1.01 -24.45 18.32
#